data_8e3403985f5158a455fd2ece5512ef6b
#
_entry.id   8e3403985f5158a455fd2ece5512ef6b
#
_cell.length_a   1.000
_cell.length_b   1.000
_cell.length_c   1.000
_cell.angle_alpha   90.00
_cell.angle_beta   90.00
_cell.angle_gamma   90.00
#
_symmetry.space_group_name_H-M   'P 1'
#
loop_
_entity.id
_entity.type
_entity.pdbx_description
1 polymer ?
#
loop_
_entity_poly.entity_id
_entity_poly.type
_entity_poly.pdbx_seq_one_letter_code
_entity_poly.pdbx_strand_id
1 'polypeptide(L)'
;MNGVCVNFTHRATPEVILSCFGASVERLEEITLEHAHEALGPPSNHSLVRAGTSGDWGFCIETFGAISVRRDMLGDLSSRSRSITASCGADAFHVVASWQNGEEVETFEPGYRPSLRAKSLHPLWDETEMVSSRNPGVSAIVAAFSAIADKTGVSIPFELAAGPLLSGVAPMRDSSTQNQESGTRKNLGRKLPGLQFPSISE
;
A
#
# COMPACT_ATOMS: atom_id res chain seq x y z
N MET A 1 -3.53 3.06 18.77
CA MET A 1 -3.11 3.94 17.66
C MET A 1 -3.72 3.36 16.41
N ASN A 2 -4.48 4.13 15.65
CA ASN A 2 -5.14 3.61 14.44
C ASN A 2 -4.09 3.49 13.34
N GLY A 3 -4.20 2.48 12.47
CA GLY A 3 -3.30 2.31 11.33
C GLY A 3 -3.43 3.48 10.35
N VAL A 4 -2.35 3.79 9.67
CA VAL A 4 -2.31 4.75 8.56
C VAL A 4 -1.60 4.13 7.36
N CYS A 5 -2.14 4.34 6.18
CA CYS A 5 -1.50 3.95 4.95
C CYS A 5 -1.34 5.16 4.04
N VAL A 6 -0.15 5.31 3.47
CA VAL A 6 0.17 6.36 2.50
C VAL A 6 0.57 5.70 1.19
N ASN A 7 -0.06 6.12 0.12
CA ASN A 7 0.30 5.71 -1.24
C ASN A 7 0.81 6.92 -2.03
N PHE A 8 1.80 6.68 -2.86
CA PHE A 8 2.38 7.65 -3.80
C PHE A 8 2.25 7.07 -5.20
N THR A 9 1.63 7.80 -6.13
CA THR A 9 1.48 7.37 -7.52
C THR A 9 2.02 8.44 -8.46
N HIS A 10 3.02 8.09 -9.26
CA HIS A 10 3.67 9.01 -10.17
C HIS A 10 2.70 9.47 -11.26
N ARG A 11 2.60 10.79 -11.46
CA ARG A 11 1.74 11.46 -12.46
C ARG A 11 0.24 11.18 -12.30
N ALA A 12 -0.21 10.82 -11.11
CA ALA A 12 -1.64 10.68 -10.83
C ALA A 12 -2.19 11.96 -10.19
N THR A 13 -3.40 12.33 -10.57
CA THR A 13 -4.14 13.40 -9.87
C THR A 13 -4.91 12.82 -8.67
N PRO A 14 -5.29 13.65 -7.69
CA PRO A 14 -6.10 13.22 -6.55
C PRO A 14 -7.39 12.51 -6.98
N GLU A 15 -8.07 13.02 -8.01
CA GLU A 15 -9.33 12.44 -8.50
C GLU A 15 -9.12 11.04 -9.09
N VAL A 16 -8.00 10.83 -9.83
CA VAL A 16 -7.64 9.53 -10.38
C VAL A 16 -7.37 8.54 -9.25
N ILE A 17 -6.62 8.94 -8.25
CA ILE A 17 -6.35 8.10 -7.08
C ILE A 17 -7.67 7.73 -6.39
N LEU A 18 -8.49 8.71 -6.03
CA LEU A 18 -9.76 8.48 -5.33
C LEU A 18 -10.72 7.60 -6.15
N SER A 19 -10.74 7.78 -7.47
CA SER A 19 -11.51 6.91 -8.36
C SER A 19 -11.05 5.46 -8.33
N CYS A 20 -9.73 5.20 -8.29
CA CYS A 20 -9.19 3.85 -8.13
C CYS A 20 -9.64 3.20 -6.81
N PHE A 21 -9.78 4.00 -5.73
CA PHE A 21 -10.34 3.53 -4.46
C PHE A 21 -11.86 3.26 -4.52
N GLY A 22 -12.51 3.62 -5.60
CA GLY A 22 -13.96 3.47 -5.78
C GLY A 22 -14.76 4.57 -5.11
N ALA A 23 -14.15 5.70 -4.78
CA ALA A 23 -14.86 6.88 -4.33
C ALA A 23 -15.67 7.49 -5.49
N SER A 24 -16.91 7.92 -5.18
CA SER A 24 -17.74 8.61 -6.18
C SER A 24 -17.21 10.01 -6.42
N VAL A 25 -16.85 10.31 -7.68
CA VAL A 25 -16.31 11.61 -8.08
C VAL A 25 -17.28 12.77 -7.76
N GLU A 26 -18.58 12.51 -7.78
CA GLU A 26 -19.64 13.50 -7.49
C GLU A 26 -19.74 13.85 -5.99
N ARG A 27 -19.06 13.09 -5.13
CA ARG A 27 -19.09 13.22 -3.67
C ARG A 27 -17.72 13.54 -3.08
N LEU A 28 -16.78 13.97 -3.93
CA LEU A 28 -15.47 14.39 -3.45
C LEU A 28 -15.59 15.79 -2.83
N GLU A 29 -14.98 15.97 -1.67
CA GLU A 29 -14.93 17.24 -0.95
C GLU A 29 -13.56 17.45 -0.31
N GLU A 30 -13.20 18.70 -0.07
CA GLU A 30 -11.99 19.03 0.67
C GLU A 30 -12.23 18.89 2.17
N ILE A 31 -11.48 17.98 2.81
CA ILE A 31 -11.59 17.69 4.24
C ILE A 31 -10.21 17.82 4.89
N THR A 32 -10.14 18.54 6.02
CA THR A 32 -8.95 18.60 6.88
C THR A 32 -8.79 17.29 7.68
N LEU A 33 -7.61 17.06 8.24
CA LEU A 33 -7.38 15.89 9.10
C LEU A 33 -8.31 15.88 10.33
N GLU A 34 -8.59 17.03 10.91
CA GLU A 34 -9.49 17.17 12.05
C GLU A 34 -10.92 16.72 11.70
N HIS A 35 -11.48 17.24 10.62
CA HIS A 35 -12.79 16.83 10.13
C HIS A 35 -12.85 15.38 9.64
N ALA A 36 -11.72 14.84 9.16
CA ALA A 36 -11.63 13.44 8.76
C ALA A 36 -11.92 12.48 9.92
N HIS A 37 -11.46 12.81 11.13
CA HIS A 37 -11.74 12.02 12.32
C HIS A 37 -13.22 12.08 12.73
N GLU A 38 -13.86 13.22 12.55
CA GLU A 38 -15.28 13.42 12.85
C GLU A 38 -16.18 12.72 11.81
N ALA A 39 -15.82 12.82 10.53
CA ALA A 39 -16.61 12.29 9.41
C ALA A 39 -16.68 10.76 9.39
N LEU A 40 -15.65 10.06 9.90
CA LEU A 40 -15.62 8.60 9.87
C LEU A 40 -16.58 7.94 10.86
N GLY A 41 -16.96 8.60 11.94
CA GLY A 41 -17.83 8.00 12.95
C GLY A 41 -17.29 6.69 13.55
N PRO A 42 -18.14 5.85 14.13
CA PRO A 42 -17.77 4.51 14.58
C PRO A 42 -17.40 3.60 13.40
N PRO A 43 -16.69 2.48 13.64
CA PRO A 43 -16.19 1.59 12.60
C PRO A 43 -17.26 1.30 11.55
N SER A 44 -17.02 1.71 10.32
CA SER A 44 -17.92 1.51 9.18
C SER A 44 -17.24 0.60 8.14
N ASN A 45 -18.03 -0.01 7.27
CA ASN A 45 -17.51 -0.77 6.12
C ASN A 45 -16.93 0.16 5.02
N HIS A 46 -16.43 1.33 5.40
CA HIS A 46 -15.89 2.34 4.52
C HIS A 46 -14.60 2.90 5.08
N SER A 47 -13.70 3.30 4.20
CA SER A 47 -12.49 4.03 4.53
C SER A 47 -12.57 5.44 3.95
N LEU A 48 -12.11 6.43 4.70
CA LEU A 48 -11.90 7.77 4.17
C LEU A 48 -10.49 7.86 3.61
N VAL A 49 -10.41 8.25 2.34
CA VAL A 49 -9.15 8.46 1.62
C VAL A 49 -9.05 9.94 1.29
N ARG A 50 -7.94 10.55 1.69
CA ARG A 50 -7.62 11.96 1.45
C ARG A 50 -6.44 12.03 0.50
N ALA A 51 -6.55 12.74 -0.61
CA ALA A 51 -5.56 12.76 -1.68
C ALA A 51 -5.09 14.18 -2.02
N GLY A 52 -3.82 14.28 -2.41
CA GLY A 52 -3.18 15.52 -2.81
C GLY A 52 -2.04 15.27 -3.79
N THR A 53 -1.26 16.31 -4.06
CA THR A 53 -0.08 16.25 -4.93
C THR A 53 1.15 16.80 -4.25
N SER A 54 2.33 16.26 -4.60
CA SER A 54 3.64 16.78 -4.22
C SER A 54 4.61 16.55 -5.39
N GLY A 55 5.00 17.62 -6.06
CA GLY A 55 5.75 17.53 -7.33
C GLY A 55 4.98 16.75 -8.40
N ASP A 56 5.66 15.81 -9.05
CA ASP A 56 5.06 14.94 -10.08
C ASP A 56 4.30 13.74 -9.51
N TRP A 57 4.11 13.68 -8.19
CA TRP A 57 3.44 12.58 -7.54
C TRP A 57 2.11 12.99 -6.95
N GLY A 58 1.08 12.20 -7.25
CA GLY A 58 -0.11 12.17 -6.41
C GLY A 58 0.14 11.33 -5.19
N PHE A 59 -0.46 11.69 -4.08
CA PHE A 59 -0.45 10.88 -2.87
C PHE A 59 -1.85 10.74 -2.30
N CYS A 60 -2.06 9.68 -1.52
CA CYS A 60 -3.22 9.61 -0.66
C CYS A 60 -2.86 9.07 0.73
N ILE A 61 -3.67 9.47 1.69
CA ILE A 61 -3.60 9.04 3.07
C ILE A 61 -4.92 8.34 3.39
N GLU A 62 -4.83 7.06 3.68
CA GLU A 62 -5.94 6.26 4.17
C GLU A 62 -5.80 6.11 5.69
N THR A 63 -6.86 6.52 6.40
CA THR A 63 -6.93 6.40 7.85
C THR A 63 -7.99 5.36 8.20
N PHE A 64 -7.68 4.43 9.09
CA PHE A 64 -8.57 3.35 9.56
C PHE A 64 -8.91 2.25 8.55
N GLY A 65 -8.22 2.18 7.43
CA GLY A 65 -8.43 1.14 6.41
C GLY A 65 -7.14 0.44 6.02
N ALA A 66 -7.28 -0.59 5.20
CA ALA A 66 -6.18 -1.33 4.58
C ALA A 66 -6.41 -1.56 3.07
N ILE A 67 -7.23 -0.70 2.45
CA ILE A 67 -7.52 -0.80 1.01
C ILE A 67 -6.25 -0.52 0.21
N SER A 68 -5.45 0.44 0.66
CA SER A 68 -4.21 0.89 0.00
C SER A 68 -3.11 -0.18 -0.10
N VAL A 69 -3.21 -1.30 0.60
CA VAL A 69 -2.24 -2.42 0.51
C VAL A 69 -2.77 -3.59 -0.32
N ARG A 70 -3.99 -3.50 -0.83
CA ARG A 70 -4.58 -4.56 -1.64
C ARG A 70 -3.91 -4.64 -3.01
N ARG A 71 -3.63 -5.86 -3.47
CA ARG A 71 -2.92 -6.11 -4.73
C ARG A 71 -3.67 -5.60 -5.96
N ASP A 72 -5.00 -5.75 -5.99
CA ASP A 72 -5.85 -5.24 -7.07
C ASP A 72 -5.76 -3.71 -7.15
N MET A 73 -5.88 -3.03 -6.01
CA MET A 73 -5.75 -1.58 -5.91
C MET A 73 -4.38 -1.07 -6.37
N LEU A 74 -3.31 -1.71 -5.88
CA LEU A 74 -1.94 -1.32 -6.25
C LEU A 74 -1.65 -1.59 -7.73
N GLY A 75 -2.20 -2.67 -8.28
CA GLY A 75 -2.17 -2.95 -9.71
C GLY A 75 -2.84 -1.85 -10.53
N ASP A 76 -4.04 -1.44 -10.15
CA ASP A 76 -4.81 -0.38 -10.83
C ASP A 76 -4.08 0.97 -10.75
N LEU A 77 -3.62 1.38 -9.56
CA LEU A 77 -2.89 2.63 -9.34
C LEU A 77 -1.59 2.70 -10.15
N SER A 78 -0.89 1.58 -10.30
CA SER A 78 0.37 1.51 -11.03
C SER A 78 0.24 1.15 -12.50
N SER A 79 -0.96 0.89 -13.02
CA SER A 79 -1.21 0.32 -14.35
C SER A 79 -0.56 1.08 -15.51
N ARG A 80 -0.36 2.38 -15.36
CA ARG A 80 0.27 3.26 -16.37
C ARG A 80 1.51 3.97 -15.85
N SER A 81 1.98 3.61 -14.66
CA SER A 81 3.01 4.37 -13.98
C SER A 81 3.65 3.52 -12.87
N ARG A 82 4.10 4.19 -11.84
CA ARG A 82 4.69 3.61 -10.64
C ARG A 82 3.89 4.03 -9.41
N SER A 83 3.65 3.09 -8.52
CA SER A 83 3.03 3.34 -7.22
C SER A 83 3.90 2.77 -6.09
N ILE A 84 3.99 3.48 -4.98
CA ILE A 84 4.69 3.05 -3.77
C ILE A 84 3.73 3.26 -2.61
N THR A 85 3.60 2.23 -1.78
CA THR A 85 2.74 2.26 -0.60
C THR A 85 3.57 1.99 0.65
N ALA A 86 3.33 2.74 1.71
CA ALA A 86 3.84 2.46 3.04
C ALA A 86 2.67 2.44 4.03
N SER A 87 2.52 1.34 4.74
CA SER A 87 1.45 1.12 5.72
C SER A 87 2.03 0.90 7.11
N CYS A 88 1.45 1.60 8.08
CA CYS A 88 1.69 1.40 9.51
C CYS A 88 0.42 0.80 10.12
N GLY A 89 0.41 -0.49 10.38
CA GLY A 89 -0.71 -1.15 11.07
C GLY A 89 -0.78 -0.78 12.56
N ALA A 90 -1.97 -0.84 13.12
CA ALA A 90 -2.20 -0.60 14.55
C ALA A 90 -1.56 -1.68 15.45
N ASP A 91 -1.35 -2.86 14.89
CA ASP A 91 -0.71 -4.05 15.48
C ASP A 91 0.82 -4.07 15.33
N ALA A 92 1.43 -2.94 14.94
CA ALA A 92 2.84 -2.79 14.61
C ALA A 92 3.30 -3.56 13.36
N PHE A 93 2.38 -4.12 12.57
CA PHE A 93 2.69 -4.69 11.28
C PHE A 93 2.86 -3.56 10.25
N HIS A 94 4.03 -3.50 9.64
CA HIS A 94 4.36 -2.48 8.64
C HIS A 94 4.59 -3.13 7.29
N VAL A 95 4.10 -2.53 6.23
CA VAL A 95 4.30 -3.01 4.86
C VAL A 95 4.75 -1.86 3.98
N VAL A 96 5.77 -2.12 3.18
CA VAL A 96 6.14 -1.27 2.05
C VAL A 96 6.02 -2.09 0.78
N ALA A 97 5.34 -1.55 -0.23
CA ALA A 97 5.16 -2.18 -1.53
C ALA A 97 5.46 -1.19 -2.64
N SER A 98 6.17 -1.65 -3.67
CA SER A 98 6.42 -0.89 -4.90
C SER A 98 5.87 -1.66 -6.09
N TRP A 99 5.14 -0.96 -6.94
CA TRP A 99 4.46 -1.50 -8.11
C TRP A 99 4.78 -0.65 -9.33
N GLN A 100 4.87 -1.27 -10.49
CA GLN A 100 5.11 -0.59 -11.76
C GLN A 100 4.37 -1.30 -12.89
N ASN A 101 3.64 -0.53 -13.72
CA ASN A 101 2.88 -1.06 -14.86
C ASN A 101 1.92 -2.20 -14.50
N GLY A 102 1.29 -2.12 -13.32
CA GLY A 102 0.35 -3.12 -12.83
C GLY A 102 1.00 -4.34 -12.16
N GLU A 103 2.33 -4.41 -12.09
CA GLU A 103 3.06 -5.54 -11.53
C GLU A 103 3.80 -5.16 -10.24
N GLU A 104 3.83 -6.10 -9.29
CA GLU A 104 4.59 -5.95 -8.06
C GLU A 104 6.10 -6.01 -8.36
N VAL A 105 6.82 -4.96 -7.98
CA VAL A 105 8.28 -4.91 -8.06
C VAL A 105 8.91 -5.49 -6.80
N GLU A 106 8.43 -5.03 -5.63
CA GLU A 106 8.87 -5.50 -4.33
C GLU A 106 7.82 -5.26 -3.26
N THR A 107 7.80 -6.13 -2.25
CA THR A 107 7.02 -5.98 -1.03
C THR A 107 7.85 -6.48 0.14
N PHE A 108 7.95 -5.70 1.21
CA PHE A 108 8.70 -6.06 2.39
C PHE A 108 8.14 -5.42 3.67
N GLU A 109 8.53 -5.99 4.80
CA GLU A 109 8.29 -5.42 6.11
C GLU A 109 9.58 -4.68 6.54
N PRO A 110 9.53 -3.35 6.79
CA PRO A 110 10.69 -2.59 7.24
C PRO A 110 11.27 -3.13 8.55
N GLY A 111 12.59 -3.32 8.59
CA GLY A 111 13.31 -3.90 9.74
C GLY A 111 13.41 -5.42 9.73
N TYR A 112 12.70 -6.10 8.83
CA TYR A 112 12.83 -7.53 8.64
C TYR A 112 13.45 -7.83 7.27
N ARG A 113 14.47 -8.68 7.25
CA ARG A 113 15.07 -9.11 5.97
C ARG A 113 14.02 -9.84 5.16
N PRO A 114 13.81 -9.49 3.88
CA PRO A 114 12.96 -10.27 2.99
C PRO A 114 13.53 -11.69 2.95
N SER A 115 12.84 -12.64 3.58
CA SER A 115 13.29 -14.01 3.64
C SER A 115 13.36 -14.55 2.21
N LEU A 116 14.57 -14.86 1.73
CA LEU A 116 14.84 -15.81 0.65
C LEU A 116 14.42 -15.46 -0.80
N ARG A 117 14.03 -14.26 -1.12
CA ARG A 117 14.03 -13.85 -2.53
C ARG A 117 15.45 -13.46 -2.97
N ALA A 118 16.39 -14.36 -2.72
CA ALA A 118 17.84 -14.18 -2.89
C ALA A 118 18.32 -13.82 -4.31
N LYS A 119 17.42 -13.56 -5.26
CA LYS A 119 17.75 -13.22 -6.64
C LYS A 119 16.95 -12.07 -7.22
N SER A 120 16.03 -11.48 -6.49
CA SER A 120 15.30 -10.29 -6.94
C SER A 120 15.97 -9.04 -6.40
N LEU A 121 16.08 -8.02 -7.26
CA LEU A 121 16.50 -6.68 -6.84
C LEU A 121 15.43 -6.12 -5.91
N HIS A 122 15.85 -5.60 -4.75
CA HIS A 122 14.99 -4.94 -3.78
C HIS A 122 15.48 -3.49 -3.55
N PRO A 123 15.37 -2.62 -4.55
CA PRO A 123 16.04 -1.33 -4.52
C PRO A 123 15.50 -0.37 -3.45
N LEU A 124 14.24 -0.51 -3.04
CA LEU A 124 13.66 0.32 -1.99
C LEU A 124 13.98 -0.24 -0.61
N TRP A 125 14.04 -1.57 -0.48
CA TRP A 125 14.50 -2.20 0.76
C TRP A 125 15.96 -1.89 1.04
N ASP A 126 16.85 -2.00 0.03
CA ASP A 126 18.27 -1.68 0.17
C ASP A 126 18.46 -0.22 0.64
N GLU A 127 17.70 0.70 0.09
CA GLU A 127 17.73 2.11 0.46
C GLU A 127 17.21 2.34 1.89
N THR A 128 16.14 1.64 2.27
CA THR A 128 15.60 1.67 3.63
C THR A 128 16.63 1.20 4.66
N GLU A 129 17.33 0.09 4.39
CA GLU A 129 18.38 -0.43 5.25
C GLU A 129 19.57 0.55 5.33
N MET A 130 19.91 1.21 4.23
CA MET A 130 20.98 2.21 4.20
C MET A 130 20.61 3.44 5.06
N VAL A 131 19.38 3.93 4.96
CA VAL A 131 18.88 5.05 5.80
C VAL A 131 18.88 4.64 7.27
N SER A 132 18.39 3.44 7.59
CA SER A 132 18.36 2.90 8.95
C SER A 132 19.77 2.78 9.55
N SER A 133 20.73 2.31 8.77
CA SER A 133 22.13 2.17 9.20
C SER A 133 22.82 3.50 9.47
N ARG A 134 22.48 4.55 8.73
CA ARG A 134 23.01 5.91 8.92
C ARG A 134 22.38 6.62 10.13
N ASN A 135 21.19 6.22 10.52
CA ASN A 135 20.41 6.85 11.58
C ASN A 135 19.97 5.81 12.63
N PRO A 136 20.90 5.25 13.42
CA PRO A 136 20.54 4.29 14.44
C PRO A 136 19.66 4.97 15.51
N GLY A 137 18.47 4.47 15.70
CA GLY A 137 17.45 5.05 16.59
C GLY A 137 16.20 5.56 15.88
N VAL A 138 16.24 5.69 14.54
CA VAL A 138 15.05 5.90 13.74
C VAL A 138 14.33 4.55 13.56
N SER A 139 13.00 4.55 13.72
CA SER A 139 12.24 3.33 13.48
C SER A 139 12.30 2.91 12.00
N ALA A 140 12.23 1.61 11.73
CA ALA A 140 12.35 1.06 10.38
C ALA A 140 11.33 1.64 9.39
N ILE A 141 10.11 1.92 9.86
CA ILE A 141 9.07 2.53 9.00
C ILE A 141 9.40 3.99 8.69
N VAL A 142 9.99 4.75 9.61
CA VAL A 142 10.44 6.12 9.34
C VAL A 142 11.61 6.12 8.36
N ALA A 143 12.54 5.15 8.47
CA ALA A 143 13.60 4.95 7.49
C ALA A 143 13.04 4.64 6.09
N ALA A 144 11.98 3.82 6.01
CA ALA A 144 11.31 3.52 4.74
C ALA A 144 10.64 4.77 4.12
N PHE A 145 9.97 5.60 4.91
CA PHE A 145 9.42 6.88 4.41
C PHE A 145 10.53 7.81 3.91
N SER A 146 11.67 7.87 4.61
CA SER A 146 12.83 8.66 4.17
C SER A 146 13.39 8.14 2.85
N ALA A 147 13.54 6.82 2.70
CA ALA A 147 13.99 6.20 1.46
C ALA A 147 13.01 6.46 0.30
N ILE A 148 11.70 6.44 0.56
CA ILE A 148 10.69 6.81 -0.44
C ILE A 148 10.85 8.27 -0.85
N ALA A 149 11.01 9.18 0.12
CA ALA A 149 11.19 10.60 -0.15
C ALA A 149 12.45 10.86 -0.98
N ASP A 150 13.58 10.25 -0.63
CA ASP A 150 14.84 10.37 -1.37
C ASP A 150 14.70 9.86 -2.81
N LYS A 151 14.00 8.76 -3.00
CA LYS A 151 13.82 8.11 -4.30
C LYS A 151 12.83 8.82 -5.22
N THR A 152 11.83 9.47 -4.65
CA THR A 152 10.72 10.07 -5.39
C THR A 152 10.82 11.59 -5.47
N GLY A 153 11.57 12.22 -4.58
CA GLY A 153 11.55 13.65 -4.35
C GLY A 153 10.26 14.16 -3.67
N VAL A 154 9.40 13.25 -3.19
CA VAL A 154 8.14 13.61 -2.54
C VAL A 154 8.39 14.04 -1.12
N SER A 155 7.81 15.16 -0.73
CA SER A 155 7.71 15.59 0.66
C SER A 155 6.26 15.89 0.98
N ILE A 156 5.76 15.30 2.06
CA ILE A 156 4.43 15.60 2.60
C ILE A 156 4.63 16.21 3.98
N PRO A 157 4.84 17.53 4.06
CA PRO A 157 4.94 18.20 5.35
C PRO A 157 3.62 18.08 6.11
N PHE A 158 3.70 18.16 7.44
CA PHE A 158 2.53 17.98 8.31
C PHE A 158 1.39 18.94 7.95
N GLU A 159 1.70 20.18 7.60
CA GLU A 159 0.73 21.20 7.23
C GLU A 159 -0.06 20.80 5.98
N LEU A 160 0.60 20.16 5.00
CA LEU A 160 -0.06 19.62 3.81
C LEU A 160 -0.93 18.40 4.19
N ALA A 161 -0.40 17.49 4.99
CA ALA A 161 -1.15 16.30 5.42
C ALA A 161 -2.35 16.62 6.32
N ALA A 162 -2.22 17.63 7.17
CA ALA A 162 -3.28 18.07 8.09
C ALA A 162 -4.27 19.03 7.43
N GLY A 163 -3.87 19.75 6.39
CA GLY A 163 -4.68 20.71 5.67
C GLY A 163 -5.85 20.08 4.90
N PRO A 164 -6.61 20.92 4.18
CA PRO A 164 -7.69 20.44 3.33
C PRO A 164 -7.09 19.63 2.16
N LEU A 165 -7.53 18.39 2.00
CA LEU A 165 -7.21 17.51 0.90
C LEU A 165 -8.50 17.03 0.24
N LEU A 166 -8.46 16.84 -1.08
CA LEU A 166 -9.57 16.22 -1.79
C LEU A 166 -9.81 14.82 -1.23
N SER A 167 -11.03 14.53 -0.81
CA SER A 167 -11.35 13.36 -0.01
C SER A 167 -12.57 12.64 -0.54
N GLY A 168 -12.57 11.33 -0.37
CA GLY A 168 -13.68 10.48 -0.78
C GLY A 168 -13.82 9.27 0.13
N VAL A 169 -15.05 8.79 0.24
CA VAL A 169 -15.37 7.57 0.97
C VAL A 169 -15.24 6.38 0.03
N ALA A 170 -14.35 5.47 0.37
CA ALA A 170 -14.08 4.24 -0.37
C ALA A 170 -14.78 3.05 0.29
N PRO A 171 -15.53 2.22 -0.44
CA PRO A 171 -16.15 1.04 0.11
C PRO A 171 -15.09 -0.02 0.45
N MET A 172 -15.13 -0.54 1.67
CA MET A 172 -14.37 -1.75 2.01
C MET A 172 -15.09 -2.96 1.38
N ARG A 173 -14.52 -3.50 0.30
CA ARG A 173 -15.07 -4.73 -0.29
C ARG A 173 -14.90 -5.88 0.68
N ASP A 174 -15.98 -6.62 0.97
CA ASP A 174 -15.91 -7.82 1.78
C ASP A 174 -14.96 -8.83 1.12
N SER A 175 -14.02 -9.35 1.90
CA SER A 175 -13.06 -10.39 1.47
C SER A 175 -13.75 -11.70 1.05
N SER A 176 -15.05 -11.86 1.31
CA SER A 176 -15.85 -13.01 0.92
C SER A 176 -16.11 -13.14 -0.59
N THR A 177 -15.98 -12.04 -1.36
CA THR A 177 -16.28 -12.04 -2.80
C THR A 177 -15.08 -12.51 -3.66
N GLN A 178 -13.86 -12.50 -3.12
CA GLN A 178 -12.66 -12.91 -3.87
C GLN A 178 -12.55 -14.43 -4.10
N ASN A 179 -13.27 -15.26 -3.34
CA ASN A 179 -13.23 -16.71 -3.51
C ASN A 179 -14.12 -17.24 -4.65
N GLN A 180 -14.98 -16.42 -5.24
CA GLN A 180 -15.87 -16.89 -6.32
C GLN A 180 -15.31 -16.66 -7.73
N GLU A 181 -14.41 -15.73 -7.93
CA GLU A 181 -13.84 -15.48 -9.28
C GLU A 181 -12.60 -16.32 -9.62
N SER A 182 -11.95 -16.94 -8.64
CA SER A 182 -10.81 -17.84 -8.88
C SER A 182 -11.20 -19.26 -9.30
N GLY A 183 -12.49 -19.58 -9.33
CA GLY A 183 -13.03 -20.92 -9.58
C GLY A 183 -13.00 -21.41 -11.04
N THR A 184 -12.55 -20.60 -12.01
CA THR A 184 -12.60 -21.00 -13.45
C THR A 184 -11.21 -21.07 -14.09
N ARG A 185 -10.16 -21.37 -13.33
CA ARG A 185 -8.92 -21.86 -13.95
C ARG A 185 -9.01 -23.36 -14.15
N LYS A 186 -9.27 -23.76 -15.40
CA LYS A 186 -9.22 -25.15 -15.87
C LYS A 186 -7.98 -25.83 -15.35
N ASN A 187 -8.21 -26.92 -14.58
CA ASN A 187 -7.21 -27.92 -14.23
C ASN A 187 -6.56 -28.47 -15.50
N LEU A 188 -5.49 -27.90 -15.97
CA LEU A 188 -4.56 -28.55 -16.89
C LEU A 188 -3.67 -29.45 -16.05
N GLY A 189 -4.14 -30.71 -15.91
CA GLY A 189 -3.44 -31.77 -15.21
C GLY A 189 -2.03 -31.96 -15.79
N ARG A 190 -1.03 -31.63 -15.00
CA ARG A 190 0.32 -32.17 -15.12
C ARG A 190 0.51 -33.16 -13.97
N LYS A 191 0.31 -34.44 -14.27
CA LYS A 191 0.79 -35.54 -13.41
C LYS A 191 2.31 -35.38 -13.28
N LEU A 192 2.79 -35.10 -12.09
CA LEU A 192 4.18 -35.28 -11.72
C LEU A 192 4.40 -36.77 -11.40
N PRO A 193 5.43 -37.43 -11.95
CA PRO A 193 5.73 -38.83 -11.60
C PRO A 193 6.33 -38.90 -10.20
N GLY A 194 5.82 -39.85 -9.43
CA GLY A 194 6.22 -40.47 -8.19
C GLY A 194 7.45 -39.98 -7.44
N LEU A 195 7.20 -39.34 -6.30
CA LEU A 195 8.13 -39.33 -5.17
C LEU A 195 7.56 -40.28 -4.12
N GLN A 196 8.15 -41.46 -4.02
CA GLN A 196 7.95 -42.39 -2.89
C GLN A 196 8.75 -41.86 -1.70
N PHE A 197 8.06 -41.58 -0.59
CA PHE A 197 8.70 -41.34 0.70
C PHE A 197 8.96 -42.69 1.38
N PRO A 198 10.16 -42.94 1.97
CA PRO A 198 10.40 -44.12 2.75
C PRO A 198 9.59 -44.05 4.05
N SER A 199 8.89 -45.15 4.35
CA SER A 199 8.22 -45.39 5.63
C SER A 199 9.27 -45.52 6.73
N ILE A 200 9.13 -44.72 7.78
CA ILE A 200 9.85 -44.90 9.04
C ILE A 200 9.03 -45.92 9.82
N SER A 201 9.55 -47.13 9.97
CA SER A 201 9.09 -48.12 10.95
C SER A 201 9.82 -47.91 12.26
N GLU A 202 9.10 -48.09 13.34
CA GLU A 202 9.39 -47.99 14.77
C GLU A 202 10.81 -48.43 15.18
#